data_d56f4319bd6784c1aed7d502dbbda1c7
#
_entry.id   d56f4319bd6784c1aed7d502dbbda1c7
#
_cell.length_a   1.000
_cell.length_b   1.000
_cell.length_c   1.000
_cell.angle_alpha   90.00
_cell.angle_beta   90.00
_cell.angle_gamma   90.00
#
_symmetry.space_group_name_H-M   'P 1'
#
loop_
_entity.id
_entity.type
_entity.pdbx_description
1 polymer ?
#
loop_
_entity_poly.entity_id
_entity_poly.type
_entity_poly.pdbx_seq_one_letter_code
_entity_poly.pdbx_strand_id
1 'polypeptide(L)'
;MEELPGVRDLLLAEVDPPPLCEAKTAAMNRRWEEAVEANPALFDGPTVVCADVSWRDPETLLLSWYRATYRLFLLRHDPEHGLPVPSVFVSVVQPTDDGRLLVGRGASSTSYPGAWQLPGGTMEPTGTGVALDTECLRRHAARELVEEVGYLVTSEDLELWTVTRGHHGSVGVHFRAPARPADALTEKYARLVAAEVAQGRSPELDRIAFIRSPTELGELGGTCVNVLPVLAARHAASMPS
;
A
#
# COMPACT_ATOMS: atom_id res chain seq x y z
N MET A 1 -0.52 -2.03 14.07
CA MET A 1 -1.51 -1.62 13.06
C MET A 1 -2.88 -1.81 13.68
N GLU A 2 -3.74 -0.83 13.60
CA GLU A 2 -5.10 -0.85 14.13
C GLU A 2 -6.07 -0.74 12.95
N GLU A 3 -7.15 -1.51 12.99
CA GLU A 3 -8.25 -1.38 12.06
C GLU A 3 -9.19 -0.27 12.54
N LEU A 4 -9.72 0.53 11.62
CA LEU A 4 -10.77 1.51 11.87
C LEU A 4 -12.11 0.89 11.46
N PRO A 5 -12.86 0.30 12.40
CA PRO A 5 -14.06 -0.46 12.07
C PRO A 5 -15.21 0.50 11.69
N GLY A 6 -16.08 0.04 10.77
CA GLY A 6 -17.32 0.74 10.42
C GLY A 6 -17.17 1.81 9.34
N VAL A 7 -15.99 2.02 8.78
CA VAL A 7 -15.81 2.97 7.66
C VAL A 7 -16.55 2.44 6.43
N ARG A 8 -17.54 3.21 5.96
CA ARG A 8 -18.27 2.97 4.71
C ARG A 8 -17.94 4.01 3.65
N ASP A 9 -17.68 5.24 4.10
CA ASP A 9 -17.32 6.35 3.24
C ASP A 9 -15.99 6.97 3.68
N LEU A 10 -15.21 7.40 2.69
CA LEU A 10 -13.94 8.06 2.91
C LEU A 10 -13.93 9.39 2.16
N LEU A 11 -13.79 10.48 2.90
CA LEU A 11 -13.56 11.81 2.38
C LEU A 11 -12.07 12.14 2.43
N LEU A 12 -11.55 12.74 1.36
CA LEU A 12 -10.17 13.18 1.30
C LEU A 12 -10.12 14.71 1.16
N ALA A 13 -9.32 15.35 2.00
CA ALA A 13 -9.12 16.80 1.97
C ALA A 13 -7.63 17.13 1.87
N GLU A 14 -7.26 17.83 0.80
CA GLU A 14 -5.90 18.35 0.66
C GLU A 14 -5.72 19.55 1.61
N VAL A 15 -4.60 19.55 2.34
CA VAL A 15 -4.19 20.62 3.24
C VAL A 15 -2.78 21.06 2.90
N ASP A 16 -2.40 22.25 3.34
CA ASP A 16 -1.04 22.72 3.17
C ASP A 16 -0.05 21.86 3.98
N PRO A 17 1.13 21.53 3.41
CA PRO A 17 2.15 20.80 4.14
C PRO A 17 2.65 21.64 5.33
N PRO A 18 2.97 21.00 6.48
CA PRO A 18 3.55 21.70 7.59
C PRO A 18 4.92 22.28 7.19
N PRO A 19 5.24 23.54 7.59
CA PRO A 19 6.51 24.14 7.26
C PRO A 19 7.67 23.36 7.91
N LEU A 20 8.69 23.08 7.13
CA LEU A 20 9.94 22.52 7.64
C LEU A 20 10.86 23.67 8.07
N CYS A 21 11.43 23.58 9.27
CA CYS A 21 12.50 24.49 9.67
C CYS A 21 13.78 24.20 8.87
N GLU A 22 14.69 25.15 8.86
CA GLU A 22 15.95 25.09 8.10
C GLU A 22 16.76 23.81 8.42
N ALA A 23 16.86 23.46 9.71
CA ALA A 23 17.57 22.26 10.16
C ALA A 23 16.97 20.96 9.61
N LYS A 24 15.63 20.82 9.59
CA LYS A 24 14.94 19.66 8.99
C LYS A 24 15.10 19.60 7.48
N THR A 25 15.06 20.76 6.81
CA THR A 25 15.28 20.84 5.37
C THR A 25 16.71 20.42 5.01
N ALA A 26 17.70 20.87 5.76
CA ALA A 26 19.10 20.48 5.59
C ALA A 26 19.29 18.95 5.84
N ALA A 27 18.68 18.42 6.90
CA ALA A 27 18.72 16.99 7.19
C ALA A 27 18.07 16.16 6.09
N MET A 28 16.92 16.57 5.58
CA MET A 28 16.23 15.92 4.45
C MET A 28 17.11 15.84 3.21
N ASN A 29 17.75 16.98 2.84
CA ASN A 29 18.63 17.04 1.67
C ASN A 29 19.86 16.14 1.85
N ARG A 30 20.51 16.19 3.01
CA ARG A 30 21.66 15.32 3.31
C ARG A 30 21.28 13.84 3.20
N ARG A 31 20.15 13.43 3.82
CA ARG A 31 19.67 12.05 3.74
C ARG A 31 19.34 11.61 2.31
N TRP A 32 18.83 12.53 1.52
CA TRP A 32 18.56 12.27 0.12
C TRP A 32 19.86 12.04 -0.67
N GLU A 33 20.87 12.90 -0.49
CA GLU A 33 22.18 12.76 -1.13
C GLU A 33 22.85 11.41 -0.76
N GLU A 34 22.87 11.06 0.52
CA GLU A 34 23.36 9.77 1.01
C GLU A 34 22.62 8.58 0.37
N ALA A 35 21.29 8.66 0.26
CA ALA A 35 20.48 7.60 -0.32
C ALA A 35 20.71 7.44 -1.83
N VAL A 36 20.84 8.54 -2.58
CA VAL A 36 21.13 8.51 -4.02
C VAL A 36 22.56 8.03 -4.28
N GLU A 37 23.53 8.38 -3.42
CA GLU A 37 24.90 7.83 -3.52
C GLU A 37 24.91 6.31 -3.35
N ALA A 38 24.13 5.80 -2.39
CA ALA A 38 23.99 4.36 -2.15
C ALA A 38 23.18 3.64 -3.25
N ASN A 39 22.19 4.31 -3.83
CA ASN A 39 21.36 3.77 -4.91
C ASN A 39 21.00 4.87 -5.92
N PRO A 40 21.78 5.02 -7.01
CA PRO A 40 21.53 6.03 -8.05
C PRO A 40 20.22 5.87 -8.82
N ALA A 41 19.52 4.74 -8.68
CA ALA A 41 18.21 4.50 -9.29
C ALA A 41 17.05 5.10 -8.49
N LEU A 42 17.32 5.66 -7.28
CA LEU A 42 16.27 6.31 -6.49
C LEU A 42 15.74 7.54 -7.21
N PHE A 43 14.41 7.63 -7.21
CA PHE A 43 13.66 8.74 -7.78
C PHE A 43 12.88 9.46 -6.68
N ASP A 44 12.97 10.80 -6.63
CA ASP A 44 12.22 11.64 -5.70
C ASP A 44 10.77 11.85 -6.21
N GLY A 45 10.03 10.76 -6.30
CA GLY A 45 8.66 10.73 -6.79
C GLY A 45 7.67 11.47 -5.89
N PRO A 46 6.58 11.97 -6.48
CA PRO A 46 5.51 12.58 -5.71
C PRO A 46 4.80 11.53 -4.84
N THR A 47 4.36 11.94 -3.65
CA THR A 47 3.67 11.04 -2.71
C THR A 47 2.63 11.77 -1.88
N VAL A 48 1.67 11.03 -1.36
CA VAL A 48 0.63 11.51 -0.44
C VAL A 48 1.02 11.20 0.99
N VAL A 49 1.04 12.24 1.82
CA VAL A 49 1.29 12.12 3.27
C VAL A 49 0.02 12.41 4.03
N CYS A 50 -0.34 11.54 4.97
CA CYS A 50 -1.46 11.75 5.87
C CYS A 50 -1.13 12.86 6.87
N ALA A 51 -1.96 13.90 6.93
CA ALA A 51 -1.86 14.95 7.93
C ALA A 51 -2.67 14.61 9.19
N ASP A 52 -3.90 14.12 8.99
CA ASP A 52 -4.82 13.76 10.07
C ASP A 52 -5.90 12.78 9.60
N VAL A 53 -6.48 12.07 10.55
CA VAL A 53 -7.64 11.19 10.34
C VAL A 53 -8.66 11.47 11.43
N SER A 54 -9.87 11.86 11.04
CA SER A 54 -10.97 12.16 11.95
C SER A 54 -12.31 11.62 11.44
N TRP A 55 -13.23 11.34 12.36
CA TRP A 55 -14.59 10.92 12.02
C TRP A 55 -15.48 12.14 11.76
N ARG A 56 -16.15 12.14 10.62
CA ARG A 56 -17.19 13.14 10.30
C ARG A 56 -18.55 12.74 10.87
N ASP A 57 -18.82 11.45 10.84
CA ASP A 57 -19.97 10.77 11.40
C ASP A 57 -19.59 9.30 11.68
N PRO A 58 -20.48 8.44 12.23
CA PRO A 58 -20.13 7.06 12.60
C PRO A 58 -19.65 6.14 11.46
N GLU A 59 -19.90 6.52 10.20
CA GLU A 59 -19.56 5.69 9.03
C GLU A 59 -18.62 6.38 8.04
N THR A 60 -18.42 7.71 8.19
CA THR A 60 -17.61 8.53 7.27
C THR A 60 -16.31 8.99 7.93
N LEU A 61 -15.18 8.57 7.38
CA LEU A 61 -13.84 8.98 7.78
C LEU A 61 -13.35 10.13 6.91
N LEU A 62 -12.81 11.17 7.52
CA LEU A 62 -12.09 12.24 6.84
C LEU A 62 -10.59 12.01 6.97
N LEU A 63 -9.91 11.87 5.85
CA LEU A 63 -8.46 11.80 5.72
C LEU A 63 -7.95 13.13 5.17
N SER A 64 -7.29 13.91 6.01
CA SER A 64 -6.56 15.11 5.60
C SER A 64 -5.16 14.71 5.13
N TRP A 65 -4.72 15.23 3.99
CA TRP A 65 -3.47 14.84 3.36
C TRP A 65 -2.78 16.03 2.69
N TYR A 66 -1.46 15.92 2.48
CA TYR A 66 -0.70 16.92 1.74
C TYR A 66 0.27 16.27 0.74
N ARG A 67 0.67 17.06 -0.26
CA ARG A 67 1.65 16.66 -1.27
C ARG A 67 3.04 16.70 -0.71
N ALA A 68 3.81 15.66 -0.96
CA ALA A 68 5.22 15.59 -0.63
C ALA A 68 5.98 14.85 -1.74
N THR A 69 7.26 14.64 -1.53
CA THR A 69 8.08 13.77 -2.37
C THR A 69 8.78 12.71 -1.52
N TYR A 70 9.28 11.67 -2.16
CA TYR A 70 9.89 10.52 -1.49
C TYR A 70 11.01 10.92 -0.51
N ARG A 71 11.80 11.96 -0.83
CA ARG A 71 12.88 12.43 0.06
C ARG A 71 12.39 12.82 1.45
N LEU A 72 11.15 13.28 1.60
CA LEU A 72 10.59 13.61 2.90
C LEU A 72 10.49 12.36 3.81
N PHE A 73 10.22 11.18 3.24
CA PHE A 73 10.17 9.94 4.00
C PHE A 73 11.51 9.55 4.62
N LEU A 74 12.63 10.00 4.07
CA LEU A 74 13.95 9.71 4.61
C LEU A 74 14.18 10.38 5.99
N LEU A 75 13.45 11.44 6.29
CA LEU A 75 13.48 12.06 7.63
C LEU A 75 12.95 11.15 8.74
N ARG A 76 12.16 10.12 8.44
CA ARG A 76 11.67 9.19 9.47
C ARG A 76 12.78 8.57 10.31
N HIS A 77 13.94 8.39 9.70
CA HIS A 77 15.07 7.70 10.30
C HIS A 77 16.21 8.64 10.69
N ASP A 78 16.01 9.96 10.60
CA ASP A 78 17.01 10.91 11.06
C ASP A 78 17.00 10.96 12.60
N PRO A 79 18.14 10.74 13.28
CA PRO A 79 18.17 10.63 14.74
C PRO A 79 17.96 11.97 15.46
N GLU A 80 18.28 13.10 14.82
CA GLU A 80 18.21 14.43 15.42
C GLU A 80 16.98 15.21 14.97
N HIS A 81 16.60 15.05 13.70
CA HIS A 81 15.58 15.85 13.04
C HIS A 81 14.43 15.01 12.52
N GLY A 82 14.34 13.74 12.92
CA GLY A 82 13.30 12.82 12.53
C GLY A 82 11.92 13.38 12.79
N LEU A 83 11.04 13.16 11.82
CA LEU A 83 9.62 13.47 11.99
C LEU A 83 8.77 12.32 11.47
N PRO A 84 7.61 12.07 12.06
CA PRO A 84 6.66 11.12 11.49
C PRO A 84 6.19 11.64 10.13
N VAL A 85 6.33 10.82 9.09
CA VAL A 85 5.81 11.10 7.75
C VAL A 85 4.86 9.95 7.41
N PRO A 86 3.58 10.02 7.83
CA PRO A 86 2.63 8.95 7.63
C PRO A 86 2.27 8.82 6.15
N SER A 87 2.52 7.66 5.53
CA SER A 87 2.09 7.40 4.16
C SER A 87 0.61 7.09 4.09
N VAL A 88 -0.01 7.44 2.97
CA VAL A 88 -1.28 6.87 2.54
C VAL A 88 -0.98 5.80 1.51
N PHE A 89 -1.52 4.61 1.67
CA PHE A 89 -1.33 3.51 0.73
C PHE A 89 -2.64 2.77 0.50
N VAL A 90 -2.73 2.10 -0.62
CA VAL A 90 -3.86 1.23 -0.95
C VAL A 90 -3.39 -0.22 -1.03
N SER A 91 -4.31 -1.15 -0.81
CA SER A 91 -4.07 -2.54 -1.17
C SER A 91 -5.35 -3.24 -1.60
N VAL A 92 -5.19 -4.35 -2.30
CA VAL A 92 -6.30 -5.18 -2.77
C VAL A 92 -6.35 -6.48 -1.97
N VAL A 93 -7.47 -6.70 -1.33
CA VAL A 93 -7.86 -7.98 -0.75
C VAL A 93 -8.45 -8.81 -1.89
N GLN A 94 -7.65 -9.73 -2.44
CA GLN A 94 -8.06 -10.61 -3.54
C GLN A 94 -8.40 -12.00 -2.99
N PRO A 95 -9.70 -12.31 -2.77
CA PRO A 95 -10.12 -13.64 -2.37
C PRO A 95 -10.01 -14.63 -3.51
N THR A 96 -9.87 -15.90 -3.17
CA THR A 96 -10.11 -17.01 -4.11
C THR A 96 -11.51 -17.60 -3.91
N ASP A 97 -12.02 -18.32 -4.94
CA ASP A 97 -13.35 -18.94 -4.90
C ASP A 97 -13.48 -19.99 -3.78
N ASP A 98 -12.36 -20.57 -3.34
CA ASP A 98 -12.29 -21.52 -2.22
C ASP A 98 -12.00 -20.85 -0.87
N GLY A 99 -12.10 -19.51 -0.79
CA GLY A 99 -12.03 -18.74 0.44
C GLY A 99 -10.62 -18.38 0.92
N ARG A 100 -9.57 -18.68 0.16
CA ARG A 100 -8.20 -18.23 0.48
C ARG A 100 -7.99 -16.76 0.09
N LEU A 101 -6.95 -16.16 0.64
CA LEU A 101 -6.51 -14.80 0.37
C LEU A 101 -5.17 -14.85 -0.38
N LEU A 102 -5.08 -14.15 -1.51
CA LEU A 102 -3.82 -13.97 -2.23
C LEU A 102 -2.90 -13.03 -1.44
N VAL A 103 -1.66 -13.45 -1.27
CA VAL A 103 -0.56 -12.64 -0.72
C VAL A 103 0.66 -12.70 -1.64
N GLY A 104 1.41 -11.62 -1.72
CA GLY A 104 2.62 -11.51 -2.51
C GLY A 104 3.85 -11.29 -1.63
N ARG A 105 5.02 -11.79 -2.05
CA ARG A 105 6.29 -11.50 -1.40
C ARG A 105 7.06 -10.45 -2.19
N GLY A 106 7.44 -9.36 -1.53
CA GLY A 106 8.17 -8.27 -2.16
C GLY A 106 9.53 -8.73 -2.69
N ALA A 107 9.85 -8.38 -3.93
CA ALA A 107 11.16 -8.62 -4.51
C ALA A 107 12.26 -7.80 -3.85
N SER A 108 13.52 -8.12 -4.11
CA SER A 108 14.67 -7.44 -3.51
C SER A 108 14.79 -5.95 -3.85
N SER A 109 14.11 -5.51 -4.89
CA SER A 109 14.07 -4.11 -5.36
C SER A 109 12.98 -3.25 -4.71
N THR A 110 12.07 -3.85 -3.93
CA THR A 110 10.93 -3.14 -3.33
C THR A 110 11.26 -2.55 -1.96
N SER A 111 10.36 -1.73 -1.43
CA SER A 111 10.51 -1.11 -0.10
C SER A 111 10.48 -2.11 1.06
N TYR A 112 9.94 -3.31 0.84
CA TYR A 112 9.86 -4.39 1.85
C TYR A 112 10.38 -5.70 1.28
N PRO A 113 11.70 -5.82 1.05
CA PRO A 113 12.30 -7.01 0.41
C PRO A 113 12.02 -8.28 1.22
N GLY A 114 11.49 -9.31 0.55
CA GLY A 114 11.21 -10.60 1.15
C GLY A 114 10.03 -10.63 2.13
N ALA A 115 9.34 -9.52 2.35
CA ALA A 115 8.17 -9.48 3.22
C ALA A 115 6.88 -9.82 2.45
N TRP A 116 6.01 -10.60 3.09
CA TRP A 116 4.67 -10.89 2.58
C TRP A 116 3.74 -9.70 2.80
N GLN A 117 2.94 -9.37 1.80
CA GLN A 117 2.00 -8.25 1.76
C GLN A 117 0.80 -8.56 0.87
N LEU A 118 -0.24 -7.73 0.92
CA LEU A 118 -1.26 -7.70 -0.13
C LEU A 118 -0.73 -6.91 -1.33
N PRO A 119 -1.19 -7.19 -2.55
CA PRO A 119 -0.95 -6.31 -3.69
C PRO A 119 -1.38 -4.88 -3.38
N GLY A 120 -0.52 -3.90 -3.70
CA GLY A 120 -0.80 -2.52 -3.39
C GLY A 120 0.42 -1.63 -3.28
N GLY A 121 0.20 -0.31 -3.25
CA GLY A 121 1.27 0.66 -3.27
C GLY A 121 0.96 1.96 -2.52
N THR A 122 1.98 2.79 -2.37
CA THR A 122 1.86 4.12 -1.78
C THR A 122 1.15 5.05 -2.76
N MET A 123 0.20 5.84 -2.25
CA MET A 123 -0.54 6.79 -3.06
C MET A 123 0.34 7.90 -3.61
N GLU A 124 0.16 8.15 -4.89
CA GLU A 124 0.66 9.35 -5.56
C GLU A 124 -0.44 10.42 -5.62
N PRO A 125 -0.09 11.71 -5.49
CA PRO A 125 -1.07 12.77 -5.65
C PRO A 125 -1.55 12.85 -7.09
N THR A 126 -2.80 13.22 -7.28
CA THR A 126 -3.37 13.55 -8.59
C THR A 126 -2.67 14.78 -9.20
N GLY A 127 -2.86 15.03 -10.50
CA GLY A 127 -2.37 16.24 -11.16
C GLY A 127 -2.82 17.52 -10.44
N THR A 128 -2.08 18.62 -10.63
CA THR A 128 -2.40 19.90 -10.00
C THR A 128 -3.84 20.34 -10.31
N GLY A 129 -4.58 20.69 -9.29
CA GLY A 129 -5.98 21.12 -9.41
C GLY A 129 -7.01 19.98 -9.57
N VAL A 130 -6.56 18.73 -9.55
CA VAL A 130 -7.44 17.56 -9.53
C VAL A 130 -7.56 17.04 -8.10
N ALA A 131 -8.78 16.96 -7.59
CA ALA A 131 -9.01 16.41 -6.24
C ALA A 131 -8.63 14.93 -6.16
N LEU A 132 -7.98 14.54 -5.07
CA LEU A 132 -7.83 13.14 -4.71
C LEU A 132 -9.12 12.69 -4.00
N ASP A 133 -9.76 11.67 -4.51
CA ASP A 133 -11.00 11.10 -3.97
C ASP A 133 -10.91 9.57 -3.85
N THR A 134 -11.94 8.96 -3.31
CA THR A 134 -11.99 7.49 -3.13
C THR A 134 -11.90 6.74 -4.46
N GLU A 135 -12.40 7.34 -5.55
CA GLU A 135 -12.29 6.73 -6.88
C GLU A 135 -10.85 6.74 -7.41
N CYS A 136 -10.09 7.78 -7.11
CA CYS A 136 -8.65 7.81 -7.38
C CYS A 136 -7.91 6.70 -6.62
N LEU A 137 -8.27 6.46 -5.35
CA LEU A 137 -7.71 5.36 -4.57
C LEU A 137 -8.06 4.00 -5.16
N ARG A 138 -9.31 3.78 -5.61
CA ARG A 138 -9.72 2.53 -6.27
C ARG A 138 -8.96 2.28 -7.55
N ARG A 139 -8.84 3.31 -8.41
CA ARG A 139 -8.08 3.19 -9.66
C ARG A 139 -6.62 2.85 -9.42
N HIS A 140 -6.02 3.46 -8.40
CA HIS A 140 -4.66 3.12 -8.00
C HIS A 140 -4.57 1.66 -7.53
N ALA A 141 -5.47 1.22 -6.64
CA ALA A 141 -5.53 -0.17 -6.18
C ALA A 141 -5.72 -1.18 -7.33
N ALA A 142 -6.61 -0.88 -8.29
CA ALA A 142 -6.82 -1.70 -9.46
C ALA A 142 -5.55 -1.80 -10.32
N ARG A 143 -4.83 -0.69 -10.50
CA ARG A 143 -3.55 -0.66 -11.23
C ARG A 143 -2.50 -1.52 -10.54
N GLU A 144 -2.33 -1.39 -9.22
CA GLU A 144 -1.38 -2.21 -8.45
C GLU A 144 -1.65 -3.72 -8.61
N LEU A 145 -2.91 -4.15 -8.58
CA LEU A 145 -3.24 -5.57 -8.79
C LEU A 145 -2.83 -6.05 -10.19
N VAL A 146 -2.97 -5.20 -11.20
CA VAL A 146 -2.53 -5.52 -12.57
C VAL A 146 -1.01 -5.55 -12.66
N GLU A 147 -0.32 -4.56 -12.08
CA GLU A 147 1.14 -4.42 -12.15
C GLU A 147 1.84 -5.52 -11.35
N GLU A 148 1.30 -5.94 -10.21
CA GLU A 148 1.93 -6.91 -9.32
C GLU A 148 1.49 -8.37 -9.54
N VAL A 149 0.25 -8.60 -10.03
CA VAL A 149 -0.33 -9.94 -10.20
C VAL A 149 -0.70 -10.27 -11.64
N GLY A 150 -0.80 -9.27 -12.51
CA GLY A 150 -1.21 -9.43 -13.91
C GLY A 150 -2.71 -9.71 -14.07
N TYR A 151 -3.50 -9.54 -13.01
CA TYR A 151 -4.93 -9.79 -13.06
C TYR A 151 -5.71 -8.48 -13.24
N LEU A 152 -6.43 -8.39 -14.38
CA LEU A 152 -7.22 -7.20 -14.71
C LEU A 152 -8.48 -7.14 -13.85
N VAL A 153 -8.62 -6.05 -13.12
CA VAL A 153 -9.82 -5.64 -12.38
C VAL A 153 -10.11 -4.18 -12.70
N THR A 154 -11.36 -3.80 -12.73
CA THR A 154 -11.74 -2.39 -12.86
C THR A 154 -11.91 -1.75 -11.50
N SER A 155 -11.80 -0.42 -11.41
CA SER A 155 -12.06 0.30 -10.15
C SER A 155 -13.49 0.07 -9.64
N GLU A 156 -14.44 -0.11 -10.54
CA GLU A 156 -15.86 -0.36 -10.23
C GLU A 156 -16.08 -1.72 -9.53
N ASP A 157 -15.21 -2.70 -9.81
CA ASP A 157 -15.24 -4.02 -9.17
C ASP A 157 -14.69 -4.02 -7.74
N LEU A 158 -14.01 -2.95 -7.33
CA LEU A 158 -13.35 -2.85 -6.03
C LEU A 158 -14.26 -2.17 -5.00
N GLU A 159 -14.58 -2.88 -3.93
CA GLU A 159 -15.35 -2.35 -2.82
C GLU A 159 -14.44 -1.87 -1.67
N LEU A 160 -14.72 -0.69 -1.10
CA LEU A 160 -14.05 -0.27 0.13
C LEU A 160 -14.35 -1.30 1.23
N TRP A 161 -13.32 -1.96 1.71
CA TRP A 161 -13.47 -3.06 2.65
C TRP A 161 -13.13 -2.68 4.09
N THR A 162 -12.00 -1.99 4.27
CA THR A 162 -11.59 -1.46 5.57
C THR A 162 -10.50 -0.42 5.44
N VAL A 163 -10.31 0.37 6.50
CA VAL A 163 -9.21 1.32 6.65
C VAL A 163 -8.39 0.93 7.87
N THR A 164 -7.07 1.02 7.78
CA THR A 164 -6.16 0.74 8.90
C THR A 164 -5.28 1.93 9.20
N ARG A 165 -4.87 2.08 10.48
CA ARG A 165 -3.93 3.10 10.93
C ARG A 165 -2.72 2.42 11.59
N GLY A 166 -1.52 2.77 11.15
CA GLY A 166 -0.25 2.29 11.71
C GLY A 166 0.18 3.06 12.95
N HIS A 167 1.13 2.49 13.70
CA HIS A 167 1.71 3.13 14.89
C HIS A 167 2.36 4.49 14.60
N HIS A 168 2.84 4.69 13.37
CA HIS A 168 3.42 5.97 12.93
C HIS A 168 2.44 6.83 12.14
N GLY A 169 1.14 6.54 12.24
CA GLY A 169 0.07 7.29 11.60
C GLY A 169 -0.18 6.97 10.12
N SER A 170 0.59 6.07 9.50
CA SER A 170 0.32 5.65 8.11
C SER A 170 -1.08 5.07 7.97
N VAL A 171 -1.77 5.40 6.89
CA VAL A 171 -3.16 4.99 6.63
C VAL A 171 -3.20 4.07 5.43
N GLY A 172 -3.73 2.86 5.63
CA GLY A 172 -4.02 1.90 4.58
C GLY A 172 -5.49 1.90 4.23
N VAL A 173 -5.82 2.06 2.96
CA VAL A 173 -7.18 1.92 2.43
C VAL A 173 -7.24 0.62 1.64
N HIS A 174 -8.05 -0.33 2.12
CA HIS A 174 -8.08 -1.68 1.58
C HIS A 174 -9.37 -1.92 0.83
N PHE A 175 -9.23 -2.30 -0.44
CA PHE A 175 -10.35 -2.63 -1.31
C PHE A 175 -10.45 -4.13 -1.51
N ARG A 176 -11.68 -4.65 -1.53
CA ARG A 176 -11.94 -6.07 -1.81
C ARG A 176 -12.33 -6.22 -3.28
N ALA A 177 -11.62 -7.13 -3.94
CA ALA A 177 -11.95 -7.57 -5.29
C ALA A 177 -12.92 -8.75 -5.28
N PRO A 178 -13.66 -9.01 -6.36
CA PRO A 178 -14.42 -10.24 -6.54
C PRO A 178 -13.53 -11.48 -6.43
N ALA A 179 -14.06 -12.55 -5.82
CA ALA A 179 -13.34 -13.82 -5.74
C ALA A 179 -13.01 -14.39 -7.13
N ARG A 180 -11.87 -15.08 -7.22
CA ARG A 180 -11.38 -15.68 -8.48
C ARG A 180 -10.75 -17.04 -8.22
N PRO A 181 -10.76 -17.96 -9.21
CA PRO A 181 -10.03 -19.23 -9.09
C PRO A 181 -8.54 -18.99 -8.85
N ALA A 182 -7.96 -19.72 -7.90
CA ALA A 182 -6.55 -19.59 -7.54
C ALA A 182 -5.60 -19.94 -8.71
N ASP A 183 -5.99 -20.89 -9.53
CA ASP A 183 -5.26 -21.27 -10.74
C ASP A 183 -5.24 -20.13 -11.79
N ALA A 184 -6.36 -19.42 -11.98
CA ALA A 184 -6.44 -18.26 -12.86
C ALA A 184 -5.50 -17.13 -12.38
N LEU A 185 -5.46 -16.85 -11.07
CA LEU A 185 -4.54 -15.86 -10.49
C LEU A 185 -3.08 -16.29 -10.67
N THR A 186 -2.78 -17.57 -10.43
CA THR A 186 -1.44 -18.14 -10.61
C THR A 186 -0.98 -18.05 -12.07
N GLU A 187 -1.85 -18.37 -13.01
CA GLU A 187 -1.53 -18.30 -14.45
C GLU A 187 -1.23 -16.87 -14.89
N LYS A 188 -2.05 -15.90 -14.45
CA LYS A 188 -1.85 -14.48 -14.77
C LYS A 188 -0.53 -13.97 -14.22
N TYR A 189 -0.25 -14.27 -12.95
CA TYR A 189 1.02 -13.91 -12.33
C TYR A 189 2.22 -14.53 -13.06
N ALA A 190 2.17 -15.82 -13.41
CA ALA A 190 3.25 -16.46 -14.16
C ALA A 190 3.48 -15.80 -15.53
N ARG A 191 2.43 -15.38 -16.23
CA ARG A 191 2.54 -14.63 -17.50
C ARG A 191 3.15 -13.24 -17.29
N LEU A 192 2.77 -12.53 -16.22
CA LEU A 192 3.37 -11.25 -15.86
C LEU A 192 4.86 -11.41 -15.62
N VAL A 193 5.26 -12.35 -14.75
CA VAL A 193 6.69 -12.61 -14.46
C VAL A 193 7.47 -12.92 -15.74
N ALA A 194 6.94 -13.77 -16.61
CA ALA A 194 7.59 -14.10 -17.87
C ALA A 194 7.76 -12.87 -18.78
N ALA A 195 6.76 -11.99 -18.85
CA ALA A 195 6.80 -10.75 -19.62
C ALA A 195 7.83 -9.75 -19.07
N GLU A 196 7.88 -9.57 -17.74
CA GLU A 196 8.87 -8.70 -17.09
C GLU A 196 10.31 -9.18 -17.35
N VAL A 197 10.55 -10.47 -17.14
CA VAL A 197 11.86 -11.09 -17.37
C VAL A 197 12.28 -10.98 -18.84
N ALA A 198 11.35 -11.18 -19.79
CA ALA A 198 11.63 -11.03 -21.22
C ALA A 198 12.02 -9.60 -21.62
N GLN A 199 11.61 -8.60 -20.83
CA GLN A 199 11.96 -7.19 -21.01
C GLN A 199 13.16 -6.75 -20.15
N GLY A 200 13.82 -7.69 -19.45
CA GLY A 200 14.96 -7.41 -18.58
C GLY A 200 14.60 -6.70 -17.29
N ARG A 201 13.33 -6.73 -16.89
CA ARG A 201 12.83 -6.17 -15.62
C ARG A 201 12.63 -7.28 -14.58
N SER A 202 12.67 -6.90 -13.32
CA SER A 202 12.28 -7.78 -12.21
C SER A 202 10.85 -7.46 -11.79
N PRO A 203 9.99 -8.48 -11.57
CA PRO A 203 8.66 -8.25 -11.02
C PRO A 203 8.76 -7.65 -9.61
N GLU A 204 7.77 -6.87 -9.21
CA GLU A 204 7.72 -6.28 -7.86
C GLU A 204 7.42 -7.32 -6.78
N LEU A 205 6.65 -8.34 -7.11
CA LEU A 205 6.49 -9.53 -6.28
C LEU A 205 7.31 -10.68 -6.87
N ASP A 206 8.18 -11.29 -6.08
CA ASP A 206 8.99 -12.44 -6.52
C ASP A 206 8.25 -13.77 -6.32
N ARG A 207 7.17 -13.77 -5.55
CA ARG A 207 6.33 -14.94 -5.25
C ARG A 207 4.92 -14.53 -4.85
N ILE A 208 3.94 -15.35 -5.21
CA ILE A 208 2.59 -15.29 -4.64
C ILE A 208 2.26 -16.56 -3.86
N ALA A 209 1.33 -16.46 -2.92
CA ALA A 209 0.78 -17.58 -2.16
C ALA A 209 -0.70 -17.32 -1.82
N PHE A 210 -1.40 -18.35 -1.36
CA PHE A 210 -2.79 -18.28 -0.95
C PHE A 210 -2.93 -18.83 0.47
N ILE A 211 -3.49 -18.03 1.38
CA ILE A 211 -3.62 -18.37 2.79
C ILE A 211 -5.09 -18.35 3.23
N ARG A 212 -5.48 -19.19 4.18
CA ARG A 212 -6.81 -19.21 4.80
C ARG A 212 -6.86 -18.41 6.09
N SER A 213 -5.73 -18.28 6.76
CA SER A 213 -5.66 -17.68 8.09
C SER A 213 -4.30 -17.02 8.34
N PRO A 214 -4.20 -16.13 9.34
CA PRO A 214 -2.92 -15.52 9.72
C PRO A 214 -1.87 -16.54 10.17
N THR A 215 -2.26 -17.72 10.67
CA THR A 215 -1.32 -18.74 11.12
C THR A 215 -0.50 -19.31 9.97
N GLU A 216 -1.08 -19.42 8.79
CA GLU A 216 -0.38 -19.89 7.58
C GLU A 216 0.71 -18.93 7.09
N LEU A 217 0.69 -17.64 7.50
CA LEU A 217 1.79 -16.72 7.21
C LEU A 217 3.12 -17.19 7.79
N GLY A 218 3.09 -17.80 8.98
CA GLY A 218 4.31 -18.37 9.60
C GLY A 218 4.89 -19.54 8.80
N GLU A 219 4.04 -20.31 8.12
CA GLU A 219 4.43 -21.47 7.29
C GLU A 219 5.08 -21.03 5.96
N LEU A 220 4.74 -19.85 5.46
CA LEU A 220 5.33 -19.32 4.22
C LEU A 220 6.82 -18.95 4.38
N GLY A 221 7.28 -18.77 5.62
CA GLY A 221 8.62 -18.29 5.96
C GLY A 221 8.82 -16.80 5.59
N GLY A 222 9.88 -16.20 6.13
CA GLY A 222 10.15 -14.76 5.96
C GLY A 222 9.37 -13.89 6.95
N THR A 223 9.34 -12.60 6.66
CA THR A 223 8.59 -11.60 7.45
C THR A 223 7.29 -11.23 6.71
N CYS A 224 6.42 -10.49 7.37
CA CYS A 224 5.27 -9.87 6.72
C CYS A 224 5.15 -8.40 7.15
N VAL A 225 4.52 -7.60 6.30
CA VAL A 225 4.18 -6.22 6.67
C VAL A 225 3.16 -6.23 7.82
N ASN A 226 3.27 -5.25 8.73
CA ASN A 226 2.52 -5.23 9.99
C ASN A 226 0.98 -5.27 9.84
N VAL A 227 0.46 -4.86 8.69
CA VAL A 227 -0.98 -4.84 8.44
C VAL A 227 -1.51 -6.21 7.99
N LEU A 228 -0.69 -7.04 7.37
CA LEU A 228 -1.13 -8.29 6.76
C LEU A 228 -1.80 -9.28 7.74
N PRO A 229 -1.29 -9.53 8.96
CA PRO A 229 -1.96 -10.41 9.91
C PRO A 229 -3.36 -9.94 10.30
N VAL A 230 -3.54 -8.62 10.44
CA VAL A 230 -4.84 -8.01 10.79
C VAL A 230 -5.85 -8.23 9.67
N LEU A 231 -5.45 -7.96 8.42
CA LEU A 231 -6.31 -8.14 7.26
C LEU A 231 -6.62 -9.62 6.98
N ALA A 232 -5.64 -10.50 7.16
CA ALA A 232 -5.84 -11.94 7.02
C ALA A 232 -6.83 -12.49 8.08
N ALA A 233 -6.74 -12.01 9.33
CA ALA A 233 -7.68 -12.37 10.38
C ALA A 233 -9.11 -11.91 10.06
N ARG A 234 -9.26 -10.67 9.61
CA ARG A 234 -10.54 -10.12 9.17
C ARG A 234 -11.12 -10.91 7.99
N HIS A 235 -10.29 -11.26 7.00
CA HIS A 235 -10.72 -12.06 5.87
C HIS A 235 -11.24 -13.42 6.33
N ALA A 236 -10.46 -14.14 7.14
CA ALA A 236 -10.85 -15.44 7.69
C ALA A 236 -12.19 -15.39 8.46
N ALA A 237 -12.40 -14.32 9.27
CA ALA A 237 -13.65 -14.13 10.03
C ALA A 237 -14.86 -13.80 9.14
N SER A 238 -14.65 -13.31 7.91
CA SER A 238 -15.72 -12.97 6.96
C SER A 238 -16.17 -14.14 6.08
N MET A 239 -15.48 -15.28 6.17
CA MET A 239 -15.82 -16.48 5.39
C MET A 239 -16.92 -17.28 6.08
N PRO A 240 -17.92 -17.78 5.33
CA PRO A 240 -18.92 -18.68 5.89
C PRO A 240 -18.25 -19.97 6.36
N SER A 241 -18.71 -20.47 7.51
CA SER A 241 -18.28 -21.75 8.10
C SER A 241 -18.74 -22.93 7.27
#